data_a7469b879986a9a217d75e6f75f9acea
#
_entry.id   a7469b879986a9a217d75e6f75f9acea
#
_cell.length_a   1.000
_cell.length_b   1.000
_cell.length_c   1.000
_cell.angle_alpha   90.00
_cell.angle_beta   90.00
_cell.angle_gamma   90.00
#
_symmetry.space_group_name_H-M   'P 1'
#
loop_
_entity.id
_entity.type
_entity.pdbx_description
1 polymer ?
#
loop_
_entity_poly.entity_id
_entity_poly.type
_entity_poly.pdbx_seq_one_letter_code
_entity_poly.pdbx_strand_id
1 'polypeptide(L)'
;MPKRIAATTLNASTIDILNVIRQNASYDYQASVPAVTQATDIPKVGEIIYGTPAFANQFINALVNRIAIVRVQSANFLNPYKLVKKGYLEFGESIEDIFVSIAKAVDFSAEKAPAREFQRTIPDIRSAFHVMNWRVMYPVTIQDEDLKQAFLSIDGVQNLIAKIVDSVYTAAEYDEFLLCKYLLLKSISHGKMYPVALGATMADAAVAFRGTSNLLPFMSSDYNEAAVKTNTPKDRQVIFMDAMYNAQFDVNVLASAFNMEKADFMGRLLLIDNWTEFDNERFEVIRANSDGIEAVTDTELALMANVKAVLMDENWFQIYDNNNKFTEKYVASGMYWNYFYHTWKTVSSSPFANAVVFVDSSANTDLPETLTVKIAAKDVSAAATVLTLEVTESATLAPSAVNFVQTSDMVSDGIAIQKYGAVFIPVAKVAEDIILVAEINGVTYTAGSAITGASNVGASVTLTAEPSGETGETGET
;
A
#
# COMPACT_ATOMS: atom_id res chain seq x y z
N MET A 1 -11.20 -15.84 -4.34
CA MET A 1 -10.13 -16.73 -3.82
C MET A 1 -10.54 -18.19 -3.93
N PRO A 2 -9.64 -19.11 -4.31
CA PRO A 2 -9.95 -20.53 -4.23
C PRO A 2 -10.27 -20.92 -2.77
N LYS A 3 -11.38 -21.60 -2.57
CA LYS A 3 -11.77 -22.06 -1.22
C LYS A 3 -10.71 -23.00 -0.67
N ARG A 4 -10.25 -22.75 0.54
CA ARG A 4 -9.33 -23.61 1.25
C ARG A 4 -10.00 -24.96 1.49
N ILE A 5 -9.47 -26.01 0.85
CA ILE A 5 -9.93 -27.39 1.07
C ILE A 5 -9.21 -27.89 2.32
N ALA A 6 -9.96 -28.40 3.28
CA ALA A 6 -9.37 -29.02 4.46
C ALA A 6 -8.51 -30.21 4.02
N ALA A 7 -7.20 -30.09 4.17
CA ALA A 7 -6.30 -31.22 3.95
C ALA A 7 -6.41 -32.18 5.16
N THR A 8 -6.44 -33.47 4.87
CA THR A 8 -6.32 -34.49 5.92
C THR A 8 -4.97 -34.31 6.62
N THR A 9 -4.95 -34.19 7.94
CA THR A 9 -3.72 -34.04 8.70
C THR A 9 -2.83 -35.28 8.51
N LEU A 10 -1.66 -35.08 7.92
CA LEU A 10 -0.64 -36.12 7.72
C LEU A 10 0.30 -36.25 8.96
N ASN A 11 0.01 -35.52 10.03
CA ASN A 11 0.83 -35.52 11.23
C ASN A 11 0.55 -36.78 12.06
N ALA A 12 1.61 -37.46 12.46
CA ALA A 12 1.50 -38.55 13.43
C ALA A 12 0.95 -38.02 14.75
N SER A 13 -0.05 -38.69 15.29
CA SER A 13 -0.60 -38.37 16.61
C SER A 13 0.38 -38.75 17.72
N THR A 14 0.24 -38.17 18.92
CA THR A 14 1.02 -38.59 20.11
C THR A 14 0.85 -40.08 20.37
N ILE A 15 -0.34 -40.64 20.10
CA ILE A 15 -0.64 -42.08 20.23
C ILE A 15 0.22 -42.89 19.27
N ASP A 16 0.34 -42.48 18.01
CA ASP A 16 1.16 -43.17 17.02
C ASP A 16 2.63 -43.14 17.40
N ILE A 17 3.13 -42.01 17.90
CA ILE A 17 4.52 -41.86 18.34
C ILE A 17 4.82 -42.81 19.50
N LEU A 18 3.97 -42.85 20.54
CA LEU A 18 4.13 -43.72 21.69
C LEU A 18 4.11 -45.21 21.31
N ASN A 19 3.18 -45.61 20.44
CA ASN A 19 3.06 -47.00 19.97
C ASN A 19 4.24 -47.42 19.10
N VAL A 20 4.78 -46.54 18.29
CA VAL A 20 5.97 -46.82 17.46
C VAL A 20 7.24 -46.91 18.35
N ILE A 21 7.36 -46.07 19.39
CA ILE A 21 8.45 -46.19 20.38
C ILE A 21 8.35 -47.54 21.07
N ARG A 22 7.17 -47.94 21.53
CA ARG A 22 6.90 -49.23 22.15
C ARG A 22 7.30 -50.40 21.25
N GLN A 23 6.93 -50.41 19.98
CA GLN A 23 7.25 -51.46 19.00
C GLN A 23 8.76 -51.66 18.78
N ASN A 24 9.55 -50.61 18.95
CA ASN A 24 11.00 -50.64 18.74
C ASN A 24 11.81 -50.73 20.06
N ALA A 25 11.14 -50.80 21.21
CA ALA A 25 11.77 -50.96 22.50
C ALA A 25 12.06 -52.43 22.84
N SER A 26 12.76 -52.66 23.94
CA SER A 26 13.07 -54.01 24.40
C SER A 26 11.81 -54.82 24.77
N TYR A 27 11.94 -56.13 24.81
CA TYR A 27 10.82 -57.02 25.16
C TYR A 27 10.22 -56.68 26.53
N ASP A 28 11.07 -56.38 27.54
CA ASP A 28 10.63 -56.02 28.88
C ASP A 28 9.80 -54.73 28.90
N TYR A 29 10.21 -53.76 28.07
CA TYR A 29 9.46 -52.52 27.88
C TYR A 29 8.08 -52.76 27.22
N GLN A 30 8.05 -53.59 26.18
CA GLN A 30 6.81 -53.95 25.48
C GLN A 30 5.83 -54.71 26.33
N ALA A 31 6.35 -55.56 27.25
CA ALA A 31 5.52 -56.35 28.17
C ALA A 31 4.95 -55.49 29.32
N SER A 32 5.68 -54.48 29.75
CA SER A 32 5.29 -53.64 30.90
C SER A 32 4.49 -52.38 30.51
N VAL A 33 4.74 -51.82 29.29
CA VAL A 33 4.10 -50.63 28.81
C VAL A 33 2.99 -51.02 27.82
N PRO A 34 1.71 -50.81 28.13
CA PRO A 34 0.60 -51.16 27.24
C PRO A 34 0.57 -50.27 25.98
N ALA A 35 -0.04 -50.79 24.91
CA ALA A 35 -0.29 -49.97 23.72
C ALA A 35 -1.34 -48.92 24.03
N VAL A 36 -1.12 -47.69 23.52
CA VAL A 36 -2.02 -46.57 23.68
C VAL A 36 -3.07 -46.62 22.59
N THR A 37 -4.36 -46.73 22.94
CA THR A 37 -5.47 -46.73 22.00
C THR A 37 -6.30 -45.45 22.05
N GLN A 38 -6.31 -44.80 23.23
CA GLN A 38 -7.07 -43.55 23.45
C GLN A 38 -6.19 -42.50 24.16
N ALA A 39 -6.51 -41.24 23.97
CA ALA A 39 -5.78 -40.15 24.62
C ALA A 39 -5.85 -40.21 26.15
N THR A 40 -6.85 -40.81 26.74
CA THR A 40 -7.04 -41.06 28.20
C THR A 40 -6.04 -42.04 28.77
N ASP A 41 -5.40 -42.84 27.94
CA ASP A 41 -4.41 -43.83 28.40
C ASP A 41 -3.00 -43.22 28.52
N ILE A 42 -2.74 -42.08 27.90
CA ILE A 42 -1.43 -41.41 27.88
C ILE A 42 -0.89 -41.13 29.28
N PRO A 43 -1.66 -40.58 30.25
CA PRO A 43 -1.17 -40.34 31.59
C PRO A 43 -0.76 -41.64 32.32
N LYS A 44 -1.53 -42.74 32.17
CA LYS A 44 -1.24 -44.03 32.77
C LYS A 44 0.02 -44.67 32.23
N VAL A 45 0.22 -44.57 30.92
CA VAL A 45 1.44 -45.03 30.25
C VAL A 45 2.64 -44.18 30.68
N GLY A 46 2.45 -42.87 30.85
CA GLY A 46 3.46 -41.97 31.40
C GLY A 46 3.90 -42.37 32.82
N GLU A 47 2.98 -42.70 33.72
CA GLU A 47 3.28 -43.18 35.06
C GLU A 47 4.14 -44.47 35.06
N ILE A 48 3.82 -45.45 34.20
CA ILE A 48 4.59 -46.69 34.08
C ILE A 48 6.01 -46.42 33.56
N ILE A 49 6.14 -45.54 32.54
CA ILE A 49 7.44 -45.18 31.95
C ILE A 49 8.32 -44.45 32.98
N TYR A 50 7.78 -43.44 33.66
CA TYR A 50 8.55 -42.67 34.65
C TYR A 50 8.73 -43.38 35.98
N GLY A 51 7.86 -44.35 36.33
CA GLY A 51 7.97 -45.16 37.55
C GLY A 51 9.17 -46.09 37.54
N THR A 52 9.74 -46.40 36.38
CA THR A 52 10.91 -47.29 36.24
C THR A 52 12.04 -46.59 35.49
N PRO A 53 13.17 -46.24 36.15
CA PRO A 53 14.27 -45.49 35.51
C PRO A 53 14.82 -46.17 34.24
N ALA A 54 14.81 -47.49 34.16
CA ALA A 54 15.24 -48.22 32.96
C ALA A 54 14.31 -47.96 31.76
N PHE A 55 13.01 -47.88 31.99
CA PHE A 55 12.02 -47.59 30.94
C PHE A 55 12.06 -46.13 30.53
N ALA A 56 12.23 -45.21 31.48
CA ALA A 56 12.41 -43.79 31.18
C ALA A 56 13.63 -43.55 30.29
N ASN A 57 14.76 -44.18 30.60
CA ASN A 57 15.97 -44.10 29.78
C ASN A 57 15.78 -44.69 28.38
N GLN A 58 15.12 -45.84 28.27
CA GLN A 58 14.81 -46.46 26.97
C GLN A 58 13.88 -45.57 26.12
N PHE A 59 12.86 -44.98 26.75
CA PHE A 59 11.95 -44.05 26.10
C PHE A 59 12.69 -42.80 25.59
N ILE A 60 13.52 -42.19 26.45
CA ILE A 60 14.32 -41.00 26.08
C ILE A 60 15.29 -41.36 24.95
N ASN A 61 15.99 -42.47 25.04
CA ASN A 61 16.93 -42.91 24.01
C ASN A 61 16.21 -43.21 22.68
N ALA A 62 15.04 -43.86 22.73
CA ALA A 62 14.24 -44.11 21.53
C ALA A 62 13.67 -42.82 20.92
N LEU A 63 13.32 -41.84 21.75
CA LEU A 63 12.86 -40.53 21.31
C LEU A 63 14.00 -39.73 20.66
N VAL A 64 15.18 -39.68 21.34
CA VAL A 64 16.37 -38.97 20.83
C VAL A 64 16.90 -39.62 19.55
N ASN A 65 16.97 -40.94 19.46
CA ASN A 65 17.40 -41.63 18.25
C ASN A 65 16.45 -41.48 17.06
N ARG A 66 15.22 -41.03 17.29
CA ARG A 66 14.24 -40.72 16.21
C ARG A 66 14.30 -39.31 15.72
N ILE A 67 14.86 -38.39 16.50
CA ILE A 67 15.17 -37.04 16.03
C ILE A 67 16.49 -37.13 15.24
N ALA A 68 16.43 -37.77 14.07
CA ALA A 68 17.62 -37.95 13.23
C ALA A 68 18.05 -36.63 12.58
N ILE A 69 17.14 -35.69 12.44
CA ILE A 69 17.41 -34.40 11.81
C ILE A 69 16.53 -33.32 12.45
N VAL A 70 17.15 -32.33 13.06
CA VAL A 70 16.46 -31.09 13.45
C VAL A 70 16.41 -30.19 12.20
N ARG A 71 15.24 -30.07 11.61
CA ARG A 71 15.03 -29.17 10.48
C ARG A 71 14.51 -27.83 11.00
N VAL A 72 15.39 -26.84 11.06
CA VAL A 72 15.01 -25.46 11.33
C VAL A 72 14.53 -24.83 10.04
N GLN A 73 13.29 -24.34 10.03
CA GLN A 73 12.72 -23.63 8.90
C GLN A 73 12.44 -22.20 9.31
N SER A 74 12.73 -21.27 8.41
CA SER A 74 12.31 -19.88 8.52
C SER A 74 11.57 -19.50 7.25
N ALA A 75 10.62 -18.57 7.35
CA ALA A 75 10.07 -17.92 6.17
C ALA A 75 11.14 -16.99 5.61
N ASN A 76 11.42 -17.08 4.31
CA ASN A 76 12.23 -16.09 3.60
C ASN A 76 11.30 -15.32 2.69
N PHE A 77 11.21 -14.02 2.90
CA PHE A 77 10.45 -13.10 2.06
C PHE A 77 11.40 -12.01 1.57
N LEU A 78 11.38 -11.76 0.26
CA LEU A 78 12.06 -10.64 -0.36
C LEU A 78 10.98 -9.70 -0.91
N ASN A 79 11.06 -8.43 -0.57
CA ASN A 79 10.12 -7.44 -1.06
C ASN A 79 10.18 -7.34 -2.59
N PRO A 80 9.11 -7.70 -3.32
CA PRO A 80 9.07 -7.61 -4.78
C PRO A 80 9.11 -6.16 -5.29
N TYR A 81 8.83 -5.18 -4.41
CA TYR A 81 8.73 -3.76 -4.75
C TYR A 81 10.04 -2.98 -4.54
N LYS A 82 11.16 -3.67 -4.36
CA LYS A 82 12.49 -3.02 -4.27
C LYS A 82 12.81 -2.10 -5.45
N LEU A 83 12.22 -2.36 -6.62
CA LEU A 83 12.40 -1.55 -7.82
C LEU A 83 11.97 -0.09 -7.61
N VAL A 84 10.93 0.15 -6.82
CA VAL A 84 10.39 1.51 -6.60
C VAL A 84 11.07 2.26 -5.47
N LYS A 85 12.02 1.65 -4.79
CA LYS A 85 12.82 2.25 -3.73
C LYS A 85 13.92 3.14 -4.32
N LYS A 86 14.10 4.35 -3.79
CA LYS A 86 15.03 5.36 -4.35
C LYS A 86 16.45 5.23 -3.83
N GLY A 87 16.69 4.56 -2.71
CA GLY A 87 18.01 4.34 -2.16
C GLY A 87 18.22 4.87 -0.75
N TYR A 88 19.45 5.20 -0.39
CA TYR A 88 19.85 5.61 0.94
C TYR A 88 20.14 7.11 1.01
N LEU A 89 19.68 7.77 2.09
CA LEU A 89 19.97 9.17 2.39
C LEU A 89 21.07 9.24 3.44
N GLU A 90 22.27 9.67 3.04
CA GLU A 90 23.42 9.74 3.94
C GLU A 90 23.29 10.86 4.99
N PHE A 91 22.71 12.00 4.61
CA PHE A 91 22.58 13.16 5.48
C PHE A 91 21.23 13.86 5.24
N GLY A 92 20.54 14.18 6.31
CA GLY A 92 19.28 14.92 6.30
C GLY A 92 18.06 14.09 6.67
N GLU A 93 17.06 14.75 7.20
CA GLU A 93 15.80 14.14 7.64
C GLU A 93 14.65 14.43 6.66
N SER A 94 14.85 15.34 5.71
CA SER A 94 13.80 15.78 4.77
C SER A 94 14.33 15.88 3.34
N ILE A 95 13.44 15.61 2.39
CA ILE A 95 13.68 15.78 0.96
C ILE A 95 12.72 16.84 0.47
N GLU A 96 13.21 17.78 -0.31
CA GLU A 96 12.39 18.72 -1.04
C GLU A 96 12.27 18.26 -2.49
N ASP A 97 11.04 17.95 -2.91
CA ASP A 97 10.69 17.64 -4.30
C ASP A 97 10.19 18.92 -4.96
N ILE A 98 10.93 19.44 -5.93
CA ILE A 98 10.66 20.73 -6.58
C ILE A 98 10.23 20.51 -8.01
N PHE A 99 9.07 20.99 -8.35
CA PHE A 99 8.54 21.01 -9.72
C PHE A 99 8.58 22.44 -10.28
N VAL A 100 9.22 22.60 -11.44
CA VAL A 100 9.24 23.86 -12.18
C VAL A 100 8.33 23.72 -13.40
N SER A 101 7.27 24.52 -13.45
CA SER A 101 6.33 24.53 -14.57
C SER A 101 6.99 25.00 -15.87
N ILE A 102 6.51 24.49 -17.01
CA ILE A 102 7.00 24.92 -18.32
C ILE A 102 6.78 26.41 -18.56
N ALA A 103 7.75 27.06 -19.18
CA ALA A 103 7.69 28.48 -19.48
C ALA A 103 6.51 28.78 -20.42
N LYS A 104 5.82 29.88 -20.15
CA LYS A 104 4.74 30.38 -21.02
C LYS A 104 5.33 31.10 -22.25
N ALA A 105 4.85 30.73 -23.43
CA ALA A 105 5.16 31.47 -24.65
C ALA A 105 4.52 32.85 -24.62
N VAL A 106 5.18 33.84 -25.19
CA VAL A 106 4.71 35.23 -25.33
C VAL A 106 4.77 35.60 -26.79
N ASP A 107 3.81 36.39 -27.26
CA ASP A 107 3.76 36.90 -28.66
C ASP A 107 5.05 37.65 -28.98
N PHE A 108 5.62 37.40 -30.14
CA PHE A 108 6.69 38.22 -30.65
C PHE A 108 6.08 39.49 -31.25
N SER A 109 6.40 40.66 -30.66
CA SER A 109 6.01 41.96 -31.17
C SER A 109 7.16 42.97 -30.98
N ALA A 110 7.66 43.52 -32.07
CA ALA A 110 8.71 44.53 -32.02
C ALA A 110 8.27 45.81 -31.29
N GLU A 111 6.98 46.18 -31.38
CA GLU A 111 6.43 47.35 -30.69
C GLU A 111 6.36 47.18 -29.17
N LYS A 112 6.12 45.92 -28.69
CA LYS A 112 6.05 45.58 -27.26
C LYS A 112 7.39 45.23 -26.66
N ALA A 113 8.42 45.02 -27.48
CA ALA A 113 9.76 44.59 -27.01
C ALA A 113 10.36 45.51 -25.95
N PRO A 114 10.37 46.85 -26.09
CA PRO A 114 10.95 47.75 -25.09
C PRO A 114 10.25 47.67 -23.71
N ALA A 115 8.95 47.43 -23.67
CA ALA A 115 8.20 47.27 -22.42
C ALA A 115 8.45 45.92 -21.76
N ARG A 116 8.79 44.90 -22.54
CA ARG A 116 9.07 43.54 -22.06
C ARG A 116 10.50 43.36 -21.57
N GLU A 117 11.45 44.15 -22.04
CA GLU A 117 12.87 44.04 -21.69
C GLU A 117 13.11 44.12 -20.18
N PHE A 118 12.29 44.93 -19.49
CA PHE A 118 12.38 45.10 -18.04
C PHE A 118 11.29 44.34 -17.27
N GLN A 119 10.44 43.56 -17.94
CA GLN A 119 9.39 42.78 -17.29
C GLN A 119 9.96 41.52 -16.68
N ARG A 120 9.76 41.33 -15.36
CA ARG A 120 10.10 40.08 -14.65
C ARG A 120 9.07 38.99 -14.96
N THR A 121 9.50 37.89 -15.53
CA THR A 121 8.68 36.68 -15.67
C THR A 121 9.14 35.67 -14.62
N ILE A 122 8.35 35.53 -13.57
CA ILE A 122 8.65 34.59 -12.48
C ILE A 122 8.14 33.21 -12.89
N PRO A 123 9.00 32.17 -12.85
CA PRO A 123 8.56 30.80 -13.10
C PRO A 123 7.61 30.32 -12.00
N ASP A 124 6.62 29.51 -12.37
CA ASP A 124 5.75 28.83 -11.42
C ASP A 124 6.54 27.62 -10.86
N ILE A 125 6.89 27.70 -9.57
CA ILE A 125 7.65 26.68 -8.85
C ILE A 125 6.77 26.15 -7.72
N ARG A 126 6.64 24.83 -7.65
CA ARG A 126 5.93 24.13 -6.57
C ARG A 126 6.89 23.20 -5.87
N SER A 127 6.78 23.08 -4.56
CA SER A 127 7.60 22.18 -3.77
C SER A 127 6.74 21.31 -2.85
N ALA A 128 7.20 20.09 -2.63
CA ALA A 128 6.66 19.16 -1.66
C ALA A 128 7.80 18.68 -0.75
N PHE A 129 7.53 18.56 0.54
CA PHE A 129 8.53 18.10 1.50
C PHE A 129 8.20 16.68 1.96
N HIS A 130 9.21 15.80 1.92
CA HIS A 130 9.11 14.44 2.40
C HIS A 130 10.00 14.30 3.62
N VAL A 131 9.39 13.98 4.75
CA VAL A 131 10.08 13.86 6.04
C VAL A 131 10.17 12.41 6.49
N MET A 132 11.16 12.10 7.33
CA MET A 132 11.31 10.78 7.92
C MET A 132 10.15 10.53 8.89
N ASN A 133 9.31 9.56 8.56
CA ASN A 133 8.10 9.20 9.30
C ASN A 133 8.07 7.74 9.78
N TRP A 134 9.09 6.94 9.47
CA TRP A 134 9.19 5.56 9.86
C TRP A 134 10.40 5.32 10.75
N ARG A 135 10.18 4.84 11.98
CA ARG A 135 11.24 4.47 12.93
C ARG A 135 10.85 3.17 13.64
N VAL A 136 11.34 2.05 13.14
CA VAL A 136 10.99 0.72 13.66
C VAL A 136 12.26 -0.03 14.10
N MET A 137 12.12 -0.84 15.14
CA MET A 137 13.17 -1.70 15.68
C MET A 137 12.64 -3.12 15.81
N TYR A 138 13.44 -4.08 15.36
CA TYR A 138 13.15 -5.51 15.46
C TYR A 138 14.05 -6.13 16.52
N PRO A 139 13.53 -6.45 17.73
CA PRO A 139 14.30 -7.09 18.78
C PRO A 139 14.24 -8.61 18.63
N VAL A 140 15.38 -9.27 18.86
CA VAL A 140 15.47 -10.73 18.98
C VAL A 140 16.40 -11.09 20.12
N THR A 141 15.98 -12.03 20.97
CA THR A 141 16.77 -12.54 22.09
C THR A 141 17.17 -13.98 21.83
N ILE A 142 18.43 -14.30 22.05
CA ILE A 142 18.97 -15.66 21.98
C ILE A 142 19.50 -16.04 23.37
N GLN A 143 18.93 -17.06 23.98
CA GLN A 143 19.36 -17.56 25.28
C GLN A 143 20.53 -18.54 25.13
N ASP A 144 21.48 -18.49 26.04
CA ASP A 144 22.62 -19.41 26.04
C ASP A 144 22.19 -20.90 26.22
N GLU A 145 21.01 -21.13 26.82
CA GLU A 145 20.44 -22.47 26.97
C GLU A 145 19.90 -23.03 25.63
N ASP A 146 19.28 -22.20 24.82
CA ASP A 146 18.80 -22.60 23.48
C ASP A 146 19.98 -22.93 22.56
N LEU A 147 21.09 -22.19 22.73
CA LEU A 147 22.36 -22.50 22.05
C LEU A 147 22.89 -23.88 22.47
N LYS A 148 22.83 -24.24 23.75
CA LYS A 148 23.29 -25.56 24.24
C LYS A 148 22.47 -26.71 23.64
N GLN A 149 21.16 -26.56 23.51
CA GLN A 149 20.34 -27.58 22.85
C GLN A 149 20.65 -27.74 21.36
N ALA A 150 20.99 -26.64 20.68
CA ALA A 150 21.40 -26.68 19.29
C ALA A 150 22.77 -27.38 19.09
N PHE A 151 23.64 -27.41 20.12
CA PHE A 151 24.93 -28.12 20.11
C PHE A 151 24.82 -29.65 20.06
N LEU A 152 23.63 -30.21 20.17
CA LEU A 152 23.40 -31.64 19.99
C LEU A 152 23.58 -32.11 18.53
N SER A 153 23.64 -31.19 17.57
CA SER A 153 24.00 -31.45 16.18
C SER A 153 25.12 -30.51 15.71
N ILE A 154 26.10 -31.04 14.96
CA ILE A 154 27.33 -30.31 14.54
C ILE A 154 26.98 -29.04 13.75
N ASP A 155 25.91 -29.04 12.95
CA ASP A 155 25.47 -27.92 12.13
C ASP A 155 24.30 -27.12 12.75
N GLY A 156 23.76 -27.56 13.89
CA GLY A 156 22.52 -27.03 14.45
C GLY A 156 22.62 -25.57 14.92
N VAL A 157 23.75 -25.23 15.56
CA VAL A 157 23.95 -23.88 16.13
C VAL A 157 24.09 -22.82 15.07
N GLN A 158 24.93 -23.07 14.06
CA GLN A 158 25.11 -22.09 12.96
C GLN A 158 23.82 -21.89 12.17
N ASN A 159 23.10 -22.98 11.91
CA ASN A 159 21.81 -22.91 11.23
C ASN A 159 20.74 -22.19 12.05
N LEU A 160 20.69 -22.38 13.37
CA LEU A 160 19.72 -21.71 14.25
C LEU A 160 19.97 -20.20 14.30
N ILE A 161 21.22 -19.78 14.56
CA ILE A 161 21.58 -18.35 14.62
C ILE A 161 21.33 -17.68 13.26
N ALA A 162 21.76 -18.31 12.17
CA ALA A 162 21.52 -17.78 10.82
C ALA A 162 20.03 -17.58 10.55
N LYS A 163 19.18 -18.57 10.93
CA LYS A 163 17.73 -18.49 10.74
C LYS A 163 17.05 -17.45 11.62
N ILE A 164 17.54 -17.21 12.82
CA ILE A 164 17.06 -16.14 13.70
C ILE A 164 17.40 -14.77 13.10
N VAL A 165 18.63 -14.58 12.62
CA VAL A 165 19.04 -13.34 11.95
C VAL A 165 18.25 -13.15 10.66
N ASP A 166 18.10 -14.18 9.83
CA ASP A 166 17.29 -14.17 8.62
C ASP A 166 15.83 -13.76 8.92
N SER A 167 15.26 -14.18 10.05
CA SER A 167 13.89 -13.82 10.42
C SER A 167 13.71 -12.32 10.65
N VAL A 168 14.73 -11.66 11.20
CA VAL A 168 14.72 -10.19 11.43
C VAL A 168 14.74 -9.44 10.11
N TYR A 169 15.59 -9.85 9.16
CA TYR A 169 15.63 -9.26 7.83
C TYR A 169 14.35 -9.52 7.04
N THR A 170 13.81 -10.74 7.13
CA THR A 170 12.53 -11.08 6.51
C THR A 170 11.38 -10.24 7.07
N ALA A 171 11.38 -9.97 8.38
CA ALA A 171 10.41 -9.10 9.01
C ALA A 171 10.47 -7.67 8.44
N ALA A 172 11.69 -7.12 8.31
CA ALA A 172 11.89 -5.78 7.76
C ALA A 172 11.48 -5.68 6.28
N GLU A 173 11.76 -6.69 5.48
CA GLU A 173 11.37 -6.78 4.06
C GLU A 173 9.84 -6.89 3.90
N TYR A 174 9.18 -7.68 4.78
CA TYR A 174 7.72 -7.82 4.77
C TYR A 174 7.03 -6.53 5.18
N ASP A 175 7.54 -5.84 6.20
CA ASP A 175 6.98 -4.57 6.64
C ASP A 175 7.17 -3.48 5.57
N GLU A 176 8.28 -3.48 4.83
CA GLU A 176 8.48 -2.59 3.69
C GLU A 176 7.51 -2.89 2.53
N PHE A 177 7.21 -4.18 2.28
CA PHE A 177 6.16 -4.58 1.35
C PHE A 177 4.79 -4.05 1.78
N LEU A 178 4.40 -4.22 3.06
CA LEU A 178 3.14 -3.69 3.60
C LEU A 178 3.07 -2.18 3.46
N LEU A 179 4.18 -1.49 3.64
CA LEU A 179 4.26 -0.04 3.51
C LEU A 179 4.02 0.44 2.08
N CYS A 180 4.63 -0.22 1.08
CA CYS A 180 4.36 0.08 -0.33
C CYS A 180 2.88 -0.14 -0.66
N LYS A 181 2.29 -1.24 -0.18
CA LYS A 181 0.88 -1.56 -0.35
C LYS A 181 -0.02 -0.52 0.34
N TYR A 182 0.34 -0.09 1.56
CA TYR A 182 -0.34 0.98 2.29
C TYR A 182 -0.40 2.29 1.50
N LEU A 183 0.74 2.74 0.95
CA LEU A 183 0.77 3.96 0.14
C LEU A 183 -0.17 3.89 -1.06
N LEU A 184 -0.22 2.75 -1.75
CA LEU A 184 -1.14 2.53 -2.86
C LEU A 184 -2.60 2.59 -2.39
N LEU A 185 -2.97 1.82 -1.36
CA LEU A 185 -4.32 1.75 -0.83
C LEU A 185 -4.82 3.12 -0.37
N LYS A 186 -4.02 3.85 0.43
CA LYS A 186 -4.39 5.18 0.92
C LYS A 186 -4.49 6.21 -0.19
N SER A 187 -3.58 6.20 -1.15
CA SER A 187 -3.65 7.14 -2.27
C SER A 187 -4.84 6.90 -3.18
N ILE A 188 -5.26 5.65 -3.37
CA ILE A 188 -6.47 5.32 -4.11
C ILE A 188 -7.71 5.75 -3.33
N SER A 189 -7.80 5.39 -2.04
CA SER A 189 -8.96 5.71 -1.20
C SER A 189 -9.17 7.23 -1.02
N HIS A 190 -8.07 7.99 -0.99
CA HIS A 190 -8.11 9.45 -0.93
C HIS A 190 -8.26 10.12 -2.31
N GLY A 191 -8.47 9.35 -3.38
CA GLY A 191 -8.68 9.87 -4.72
C GLY A 191 -7.48 10.59 -5.34
N LYS A 192 -6.26 10.27 -4.94
CA LYS A 192 -5.04 10.92 -5.44
C LYS A 192 -4.55 10.39 -6.79
N MET A 193 -5.24 9.40 -7.35
CA MET A 193 -4.92 8.78 -8.63
C MET A 193 -6.05 8.98 -9.63
N TYR A 194 -5.70 9.21 -10.90
CA TYR A 194 -6.69 9.39 -11.94
C TYR A 194 -7.42 8.09 -12.27
N PRO A 195 -8.76 8.00 -12.17
CA PRO A 195 -9.50 6.77 -12.41
C PRO A 195 -9.73 6.55 -13.91
N VAL A 196 -9.52 5.31 -14.36
CA VAL A 196 -9.87 4.84 -15.70
C VAL A 196 -10.74 3.61 -15.56
N ALA A 197 -11.95 3.66 -16.11
CA ALA A 197 -12.85 2.53 -16.16
C ALA A 197 -12.33 1.48 -17.15
N LEU A 198 -12.28 0.23 -16.71
CA LEU A 198 -12.08 -0.91 -17.59
C LEU A 198 -13.41 -1.23 -18.28
N GLY A 199 -13.40 -1.54 -19.57
CA GLY A 199 -14.60 -1.96 -20.28
C GLY A 199 -15.12 -3.33 -19.78
N ALA A 200 -16.25 -3.76 -20.31
CA ALA A 200 -16.92 -5.00 -19.90
C ALA A 200 -16.12 -6.27 -20.26
N THR A 201 -15.21 -6.19 -21.22
CA THR A 201 -14.43 -7.34 -21.69
C THR A 201 -12.94 -7.17 -21.38
N MET A 202 -12.21 -8.31 -21.35
CA MET A 202 -10.75 -8.27 -21.19
C MET A 202 -10.05 -7.59 -22.39
N ALA A 203 -10.66 -7.58 -23.57
CA ALA A 203 -10.16 -6.86 -24.72
C ALA A 203 -10.26 -5.34 -24.51
N ASP A 204 -11.37 -4.85 -23.95
CA ASP A 204 -11.55 -3.43 -23.59
C ASP A 204 -10.54 -3.03 -22.52
N ALA A 205 -10.32 -3.88 -21.52
CA ALA A 205 -9.30 -3.66 -20.51
C ALA A 205 -7.89 -3.53 -21.13
N ALA A 206 -7.55 -4.37 -22.11
CA ALA A 206 -6.28 -4.27 -22.84
C ALA A 206 -6.15 -2.93 -23.59
N VAL A 207 -7.23 -2.47 -24.19
CA VAL A 207 -7.28 -1.16 -24.87
C VAL A 207 -7.09 -0.03 -23.86
N ALA A 208 -7.77 -0.11 -22.69
CA ALA A 208 -7.64 0.88 -21.63
C ALA A 208 -6.20 0.97 -21.09
N PHE A 209 -5.58 -0.15 -20.76
CA PHE A 209 -4.18 -0.20 -20.31
C PHE A 209 -3.22 0.38 -21.35
N ARG A 210 -3.31 -0.10 -22.59
CA ARG A 210 -2.42 0.34 -23.68
C ARG A 210 -2.65 1.78 -24.06
N GLY A 211 -3.90 2.22 -24.12
CA GLY A 211 -4.29 3.59 -24.42
C GLY A 211 -3.71 4.55 -23.39
N THR A 212 -3.93 4.28 -22.12
CA THR A 212 -3.39 5.10 -21.02
C THR A 212 -1.86 5.12 -21.02
N SER A 213 -1.21 3.95 -21.18
CA SER A 213 0.25 3.87 -21.29
C SER A 213 0.81 4.68 -22.48
N ASN A 214 0.06 4.81 -23.58
CA ASN A 214 0.44 5.60 -24.73
C ASN A 214 0.17 7.10 -24.54
N LEU A 215 -0.78 7.48 -23.67
CA LEU A 215 -1.11 8.88 -23.37
C LEU A 215 -0.15 9.49 -22.35
N LEU A 216 0.31 8.76 -21.37
CA LEU A 216 1.20 9.26 -20.31
C LEU A 216 2.51 9.90 -20.79
N PRO A 217 3.15 9.52 -21.91
CA PRO A 217 4.29 10.24 -22.48
C PRO A 217 4.00 11.66 -22.98
N PHE A 218 2.73 12.00 -23.22
CA PHE A 218 2.34 13.36 -23.61
C PHE A 218 2.16 14.22 -22.37
N MET A 219 2.40 15.53 -22.55
CA MET A 219 2.22 16.51 -21.47
C MET A 219 0.75 16.64 -21.09
N SER A 220 0.38 16.24 -19.87
CA SER A 220 -0.94 16.46 -19.28
C SER A 220 -0.82 16.90 -17.83
N SER A 221 -1.85 17.56 -17.34
CA SER A 221 -2.02 17.93 -15.93
C SER A 221 -3.02 17.03 -15.19
N ASP A 222 -3.64 16.07 -15.87
CA ASP A 222 -4.80 15.33 -15.36
C ASP A 222 -4.40 14.15 -14.50
N TYR A 223 -3.20 13.58 -14.74
CA TYR A 223 -2.78 12.32 -14.15
C TYR A 223 -1.96 12.46 -12.86
N ASN A 224 -1.80 13.66 -12.32
CA ASN A 224 -1.05 13.89 -11.09
C ASN A 224 -1.82 14.74 -10.07
N GLU A 225 -1.54 14.52 -8.77
CA GLU A 225 -2.24 15.19 -7.66
C GLU A 225 -2.10 16.72 -7.70
N ALA A 226 -0.92 17.22 -8.05
CA ALA A 226 -0.65 18.66 -8.07
C ALA A 226 -1.23 19.40 -9.30
N ALA A 227 -1.86 18.70 -10.23
CA ALA A 227 -2.37 19.23 -11.49
C ALA A 227 -1.31 20.03 -12.27
N VAL A 228 -0.08 19.55 -12.29
CA VAL A 228 1.03 20.14 -13.04
C VAL A 228 1.21 19.48 -14.40
N LYS A 229 1.65 20.25 -15.42
CA LYS A 229 1.93 19.68 -16.74
C LYS A 229 3.21 18.87 -16.72
N THR A 230 3.08 17.55 -16.69
CA THR A 230 4.18 16.60 -16.72
C THR A 230 3.90 15.45 -17.67
N ASN A 231 4.90 14.60 -17.89
CA ASN A 231 4.77 13.39 -18.70
C ASN A 231 5.52 12.23 -18.06
N THR A 232 5.11 11.01 -18.39
CA THR A 232 5.80 9.79 -17.95
C THR A 232 6.18 8.96 -19.17
N PRO A 233 7.46 8.96 -19.58
CA PRO A 233 7.92 8.11 -20.67
C PRO A 233 7.81 6.63 -20.31
N LYS A 234 7.76 5.76 -21.33
CA LYS A 234 7.45 4.33 -21.15
C LYS A 234 8.43 3.57 -20.27
N ASP A 235 9.70 3.94 -20.30
CA ASP A 235 10.77 3.35 -19.50
C ASP A 235 10.63 3.61 -18.01
N ARG A 236 9.91 4.67 -17.60
CA ARG A 236 9.60 4.99 -16.21
C ARG A 236 8.22 4.52 -15.76
N GLN A 237 7.41 3.96 -16.64
CA GLN A 237 6.10 3.44 -16.28
C GLN A 237 6.25 2.12 -15.49
N VAL A 238 5.50 2.03 -14.39
CA VAL A 238 5.38 0.84 -13.55
C VAL A 238 3.90 0.52 -13.38
N ILE A 239 3.53 -0.74 -13.58
CA ILE A 239 2.15 -1.19 -13.40
C ILE A 239 2.08 -2.19 -12.24
N PHE A 240 1.19 -1.93 -11.28
CA PHE A 240 0.81 -2.86 -10.22
C PHE A 240 -0.51 -3.51 -10.60
N MET A 241 -0.56 -4.81 -10.64
CA MET A 241 -1.75 -5.56 -11.04
C MET A 241 -2.06 -6.67 -10.06
N ASP A 242 -3.35 -6.89 -9.78
CA ASP A 242 -3.81 -8.03 -9.00
C ASP A 242 -3.35 -9.35 -9.65
N ALA A 243 -2.80 -10.26 -8.84
CA ALA A 243 -2.20 -11.50 -9.34
C ALA A 243 -3.21 -12.41 -10.06
N MET A 244 -4.46 -12.48 -9.55
CA MET A 244 -5.51 -13.29 -10.17
C MET A 244 -6.04 -12.63 -11.44
N TYR A 245 -6.19 -11.30 -11.42
CA TYR A 245 -6.60 -10.55 -12.61
C TYR A 245 -5.55 -10.65 -13.72
N ASN A 246 -4.26 -10.56 -13.37
CA ASN A 246 -3.18 -10.76 -14.32
C ASN A 246 -3.22 -12.14 -14.96
N ALA A 247 -3.49 -13.20 -14.19
CA ALA A 247 -3.62 -14.55 -14.75
C ALA A 247 -4.80 -14.67 -15.71
N GLN A 248 -5.95 -14.06 -15.40
CA GLN A 248 -7.11 -14.01 -16.29
C GLN A 248 -6.81 -13.20 -17.56
N PHE A 249 -6.11 -12.08 -17.42
CA PHE A 249 -5.70 -11.24 -18.54
C PHE A 249 -4.75 -11.99 -19.48
N ASP A 250 -3.75 -12.70 -18.94
CA ASP A 250 -2.81 -13.50 -19.73
C ASP A 250 -3.52 -14.59 -20.54
N VAL A 251 -4.45 -15.30 -19.94
CA VAL A 251 -5.19 -16.38 -20.63
C VAL A 251 -6.14 -15.83 -21.70
N ASN A 252 -6.88 -14.77 -21.39
CA ASN A 252 -7.95 -14.28 -22.27
C ASN A 252 -7.45 -13.36 -23.38
N VAL A 253 -6.44 -12.54 -23.11
CA VAL A 253 -5.93 -11.55 -24.08
C VAL A 253 -4.77 -12.10 -24.88
N LEU A 254 -3.78 -12.72 -24.23
CA LEU A 254 -2.61 -13.26 -24.93
C LEU A 254 -2.92 -14.52 -25.74
N ALA A 255 -3.88 -15.35 -25.30
CA ALA A 255 -4.34 -16.50 -26.05
C ALA A 255 -5.05 -16.09 -27.36
N SER A 256 -5.65 -14.90 -27.41
CA SER A 256 -6.34 -14.37 -28.58
C SER A 256 -5.45 -13.53 -29.51
N ALA A 257 -4.36 -12.96 -29.00
CA ALA A 257 -3.45 -12.05 -29.71
C ALA A 257 -2.08 -12.72 -29.94
N PHE A 258 -1.97 -13.51 -30.99
CA PHE A 258 -0.87 -14.42 -31.29
C PHE A 258 0.54 -13.85 -31.46
N ASN A 259 0.80 -12.53 -31.30
CA ASN A 259 2.11 -11.95 -31.60
C ASN A 259 2.48 -10.66 -30.86
N MET A 260 1.97 -10.42 -29.65
CA MET A 260 2.41 -9.24 -28.89
C MET A 260 3.33 -9.66 -27.73
N GLU A 261 4.58 -9.17 -27.73
CA GLU A 261 5.47 -9.35 -26.60
C GLU A 261 4.91 -8.61 -25.39
N LYS A 262 4.66 -9.35 -24.31
CA LYS A 262 4.13 -8.81 -23.03
C LYS A 262 5.00 -7.71 -22.46
N ALA A 263 6.33 -7.79 -22.67
CA ALA A 263 7.30 -6.81 -22.21
C ALA A 263 7.12 -5.43 -22.85
N ASP A 264 6.75 -5.36 -24.12
CA ASP A 264 6.52 -4.10 -24.83
C ASP A 264 5.16 -3.47 -24.46
N PHE A 265 4.24 -4.27 -23.94
CA PHE A 265 2.88 -3.82 -23.64
C PHE A 265 2.75 -3.21 -22.24
N MET A 266 3.36 -3.81 -21.22
CA MET A 266 3.09 -3.48 -19.83
C MET A 266 4.26 -2.80 -19.11
N GLY A 267 5.37 -2.54 -19.76
CA GLY A 267 6.53 -1.96 -19.10
C GLY A 267 7.05 -2.85 -17.96
N ARG A 268 7.14 -2.30 -16.75
CA ARG A 268 7.56 -3.02 -15.54
C ARG A 268 6.32 -3.47 -14.77
N LEU A 269 5.95 -4.76 -14.90
CA LEU A 269 4.82 -5.34 -14.19
C LEU A 269 5.25 -5.81 -12.79
N LEU A 270 4.57 -5.32 -11.78
CA LEU A 270 4.64 -5.78 -10.39
C LEU A 270 3.29 -6.36 -9.97
N LEU A 271 3.31 -7.55 -9.39
CA LEU A 271 2.09 -8.21 -8.94
C LEU A 271 1.77 -7.82 -7.51
N ILE A 272 0.50 -7.55 -7.26
CA ILE A 272 -0.08 -7.41 -5.92
C ILE A 272 -0.83 -8.71 -5.58
N ASP A 273 -0.70 -9.15 -4.34
CA ASP A 273 -1.33 -10.36 -3.82
C ASP A 273 -2.86 -10.25 -3.83
N ASN A 274 -3.38 -9.18 -3.26
CA ASN A 274 -4.80 -8.87 -3.17
C ASN A 274 -4.99 -7.41 -2.76
N TRP A 275 -5.88 -6.68 -3.43
CA TRP A 275 -6.20 -5.29 -3.09
C TRP A 275 -7.08 -5.18 -1.83
N THR A 276 -7.92 -6.19 -1.52
CA THR A 276 -8.92 -6.16 -0.46
C THR A 276 -8.43 -6.67 0.90
N GLU A 277 -7.19 -7.16 0.99
CA GLU A 277 -6.61 -7.67 2.21
C GLU A 277 -5.40 -6.83 2.63
N PHE A 278 -5.33 -6.51 3.92
CA PHE A 278 -4.19 -5.80 4.52
C PHE A 278 -3.94 -6.34 5.93
N ASP A 279 -2.68 -6.57 6.28
CA ASP A 279 -2.29 -7.06 7.61
C ASP A 279 -2.27 -5.90 8.62
N ASN A 280 -3.45 -5.47 9.04
CA ASN A 280 -3.62 -4.39 10.00
C ASN A 280 -3.02 -4.72 11.37
N GLU A 281 -3.05 -5.99 11.81
CA GLU A 281 -2.53 -6.39 13.12
C GLU A 281 -1.03 -6.13 13.22
N ARG A 282 -0.28 -6.54 12.20
CA ARG A 282 1.16 -6.29 12.14
C ARG A 282 1.48 -4.81 11.91
N PHE A 283 0.70 -4.14 11.07
CA PHE A 283 0.90 -2.74 10.71
C PHE A 283 0.59 -1.78 11.86
N GLU A 284 -0.25 -2.17 12.83
CA GLU A 284 -0.60 -1.35 13.99
C GLU A 284 0.61 -0.96 14.84
N VAL A 285 1.56 -1.87 15.03
CA VAL A 285 2.81 -1.57 15.77
C VAL A 285 3.63 -0.49 15.06
N ILE A 286 3.64 -0.54 13.73
CA ILE A 286 4.34 0.42 12.88
C ILE A 286 3.64 1.78 12.96
N ARG A 287 2.33 1.79 12.82
CA ARG A 287 1.47 2.97 12.89
C ARG A 287 1.64 3.71 14.23
N ALA A 288 1.65 2.97 15.33
CA ALA A 288 1.80 3.55 16.67
C ALA A 288 3.12 4.30 16.88
N ASN A 289 4.16 3.97 16.11
CA ASN A 289 5.50 4.56 16.20
C ASN A 289 5.84 5.48 15.02
N SER A 290 4.87 5.81 14.18
CA SER A 290 5.08 6.59 12.96
C SER A 290 4.13 7.79 12.89
N ASP A 291 4.66 8.95 12.55
CA ASP A 291 3.86 10.16 12.39
C ASP A 291 3.17 10.18 11.01
N GLY A 292 1.88 10.51 10.99
CA GLY A 292 1.11 10.67 9.75
C GLY A 292 0.73 9.37 9.04
N ILE A 293 0.89 8.21 9.68
CA ILE A 293 0.42 6.92 9.18
C ILE A 293 -0.90 6.54 9.87
N GLU A 294 -1.97 6.45 9.08
CA GLU A 294 -3.31 6.11 9.54
C GLU A 294 -3.61 4.62 9.38
N ALA A 295 -4.60 4.11 10.13
CA ALA A 295 -5.10 2.75 9.93
C ALA A 295 -5.78 2.60 8.56
N VAL A 296 -5.67 1.41 7.96
CA VAL A 296 -6.47 1.04 6.78
C VAL A 296 -7.81 0.51 7.28
N THR A 297 -8.89 1.18 6.89
CA THR A 297 -10.25 0.84 7.34
C THR A 297 -10.89 -0.23 6.46
N ASP A 298 -11.87 -0.94 7.00
CA ASP A 298 -12.64 -1.94 6.23
C ASP A 298 -13.40 -1.29 5.05
N THR A 299 -13.82 -0.03 5.21
CA THR A 299 -14.47 0.74 4.14
C THR A 299 -13.51 0.99 2.98
N GLU A 300 -12.27 1.39 3.27
CA GLU A 300 -11.23 1.56 2.24
C GLU A 300 -10.90 0.23 1.54
N LEU A 301 -10.81 -0.87 2.30
CA LEU A 301 -10.59 -2.20 1.72
C LEU A 301 -11.77 -2.66 0.84
N ALA A 302 -13.01 -2.32 1.21
CA ALA A 302 -14.19 -2.61 0.39
C ALA A 302 -14.15 -1.85 -0.95
N LEU A 303 -13.69 -0.60 -0.97
CA LEU A 303 -13.48 0.17 -2.21
C LEU A 303 -12.46 -0.49 -3.13
N MET A 304 -11.41 -1.09 -2.54
CA MET A 304 -10.34 -1.75 -3.31
C MET A 304 -10.81 -2.97 -4.09
N ALA A 305 -11.98 -3.55 -3.79
CA ALA A 305 -12.54 -4.67 -4.55
C ALA A 305 -12.73 -4.38 -6.04
N ASN A 306 -12.94 -3.10 -6.38
CA ASN A 306 -13.13 -2.63 -7.74
C ASN A 306 -11.80 -2.35 -8.47
N VAL A 307 -10.69 -2.23 -7.75
CA VAL A 307 -9.38 -1.93 -8.32
C VAL A 307 -8.77 -3.19 -8.93
N LYS A 308 -8.32 -3.09 -10.19
CA LYS A 308 -7.66 -4.18 -10.90
C LYS A 308 -6.18 -3.93 -11.12
N ALA A 309 -5.81 -2.69 -11.40
CA ALA A 309 -4.42 -2.31 -11.62
C ALA A 309 -4.18 -0.82 -11.33
N VAL A 310 -2.92 -0.46 -11.13
CA VAL A 310 -2.45 0.92 -11.04
C VAL A 310 -1.25 1.09 -11.95
N LEU A 311 -1.27 2.11 -12.80
CA LEU A 311 -0.17 2.49 -13.68
C LEU A 311 0.38 3.84 -13.23
N MET A 312 1.68 3.93 -12.97
CA MET A 312 2.28 5.13 -12.43
C MET A 312 3.71 5.36 -12.91
N ASP A 313 4.22 6.56 -12.66
CA ASP A 313 5.63 6.89 -12.80
C ASP A 313 6.43 6.25 -11.64
N GLU A 314 7.59 5.68 -11.89
CA GLU A 314 8.48 5.15 -10.85
C GLU A 314 8.88 6.21 -9.81
N ASN A 315 8.83 7.49 -10.18
CA ASN A 315 9.11 8.62 -9.29
C ASN A 315 7.95 8.96 -8.36
N TRP A 316 6.81 8.30 -8.50
CA TRP A 316 5.69 8.48 -7.59
C TRP A 316 6.04 8.02 -6.17
N PHE A 317 6.77 6.90 -6.03
CA PHE A 317 7.24 6.44 -4.72
C PHE A 317 8.44 7.25 -4.27
N GLN A 318 8.34 7.86 -3.11
CA GLN A 318 9.42 8.55 -2.42
C GLN A 318 9.79 7.76 -1.16
N ILE A 319 10.46 6.60 -1.37
CA ILE A 319 10.86 5.68 -0.31
C ILE A 319 12.38 5.67 -0.23
N TYR A 320 12.91 6.13 0.90
CA TYR A 320 14.34 6.22 1.16
C TYR A 320 14.70 5.57 2.48
N ASP A 321 15.84 4.90 2.54
CA ASP A 321 16.43 4.46 3.79
C ASP A 321 17.25 5.60 4.40
N ASN A 322 16.95 5.93 5.65
CA ASN A 322 17.70 6.95 6.40
C ASN A 322 18.74 6.29 7.32
N ASN A 323 18.41 5.16 7.94
CA ASN A 323 19.32 4.42 8.79
C ASN A 323 18.94 2.95 8.87
N ASN A 324 19.90 2.07 8.63
CA ASN A 324 19.78 0.63 8.81
C ASN A 324 20.94 0.20 9.69
N LYS A 325 20.68 -0.08 10.98
CA LYS A 325 21.73 -0.39 11.94
C LYS A 325 21.38 -1.64 12.76
N PHE A 326 22.32 -2.56 12.80
CA PHE A 326 22.28 -3.73 13.68
C PHE A 326 23.11 -3.45 14.94
N THR A 327 22.53 -3.73 16.12
CA THR A 327 23.20 -3.57 17.41
C THR A 327 22.96 -4.80 18.26
N GLU A 328 23.91 -5.12 19.14
CA GLU A 328 23.84 -6.27 20.02
C GLU A 328 24.25 -5.91 21.43
N LYS A 329 23.71 -6.64 22.42
CA LYS A 329 24.08 -6.51 23.82
C LYS A 329 23.93 -7.82 24.57
N TYR A 330 25.00 -8.27 25.24
CA TYR A 330 24.95 -9.38 26.18
C TYR A 330 24.41 -8.93 27.53
N VAL A 331 23.45 -9.67 28.09
CA VAL A 331 22.88 -9.45 29.42
C VAL A 331 23.38 -10.57 30.35
N ALA A 332 24.42 -10.25 31.12
CA ALA A 332 25.12 -11.24 31.96
C ALA A 332 24.24 -11.81 33.09
N SER A 333 23.32 -11.03 33.62
CA SER A 333 22.41 -11.47 34.70
C SER A 333 21.39 -12.52 34.25
N GLY A 334 21.06 -12.54 32.94
CA GLY A 334 20.09 -13.48 32.38
C GLY A 334 20.71 -14.49 31.41
N MET A 335 22.03 -14.41 31.16
CA MET A 335 22.79 -15.30 30.25
C MET A 335 22.15 -15.36 28.85
N TYR A 336 21.87 -14.19 28.25
CA TYR A 336 21.31 -14.10 26.91
C TYR A 336 21.86 -12.92 26.12
N TRP A 337 21.78 -13.00 24.79
CA TRP A 337 22.10 -11.96 23.85
C TRP A 337 20.83 -11.31 23.34
N ASN A 338 20.77 -9.98 23.36
CA ASN A 338 19.77 -9.20 22.67
C ASN A 338 20.35 -8.62 21.39
N TYR A 339 19.66 -8.82 20.30
CA TYR A 339 19.96 -8.27 18.98
C TYR A 339 18.85 -7.30 18.60
N PHE A 340 19.23 -6.14 18.04
CA PHE A 340 18.27 -5.11 17.63
C PHE A 340 18.62 -4.67 16.22
N TYR A 341 17.65 -4.78 15.31
CA TYR A 341 17.77 -4.24 13.97
C TYR A 341 16.91 -2.99 13.86
N HIS A 342 17.53 -1.83 13.65
CA HIS A 342 16.88 -0.54 13.52
C HIS A 342 16.71 -0.19 12.05
N THR A 343 15.50 0.19 11.64
CA THR A 343 15.22 0.68 10.29
C THR A 343 14.51 2.03 10.37
N TRP A 344 15.12 3.04 9.80
CA TRP A 344 14.50 4.37 9.69
C TRP A 344 14.35 4.70 8.23
N LYS A 345 13.15 5.19 7.85
CA LYS A 345 12.80 5.43 6.45
C LYS A 345 12.00 6.72 6.29
N THR A 346 12.17 7.36 5.15
CA THR A 346 11.25 8.36 4.63
C THR A 346 10.31 7.68 3.67
N VAL A 347 9.00 7.81 3.89
CA VAL A 347 7.98 7.12 3.12
C VAL A 347 6.88 8.09 2.75
N SER A 348 6.72 8.33 1.46
CA SER A 348 5.70 9.23 0.93
C SER A 348 5.50 8.99 -0.57
N SER A 349 4.60 9.73 -1.18
CA SER A 349 4.37 9.79 -2.63
C SER A 349 4.63 11.19 -3.16
N SER A 350 5.15 11.30 -4.38
CA SER A 350 5.32 12.60 -5.05
C SER A 350 3.99 13.07 -5.65
N PRO A 351 3.50 14.27 -5.32
CA PRO A 351 2.27 14.81 -5.89
C PRO A 351 2.44 15.24 -7.36
N PHE A 352 3.67 15.32 -7.85
CA PHE A 352 4.00 15.76 -9.20
C PHE A 352 4.08 14.60 -10.21
N ALA A 353 4.16 13.38 -9.73
CA ALA A 353 4.27 12.19 -10.56
C ALA A 353 2.89 11.67 -10.98
N ASN A 354 2.78 11.21 -12.22
CA ASN A 354 1.53 10.68 -12.76
C ASN A 354 1.19 9.33 -12.14
N ALA A 355 -0.09 9.14 -11.77
CA ALA A 355 -0.63 7.88 -11.29
C ALA A 355 -2.08 7.70 -11.76
N VAL A 356 -2.38 6.51 -12.28
CA VAL A 356 -3.69 6.14 -12.84
C VAL A 356 -4.14 4.84 -12.20
N VAL A 357 -5.37 4.82 -11.70
CA VAL A 357 -6.00 3.62 -11.16
C VAL A 357 -7.02 3.07 -12.14
N PHE A 358 -6.97 1.78 -12.42
CA PHE A 358 -7.92 1.07 -13.27
C PHE A 358 -8.96 0.36 -12.42
N VAL A 359 -10.22 0.71 -12.64
CA VAL A 359 -11.36 0.22 -11.88
C VAL A 359 -12.32 -0.56 -12.77
N ASP A 360 -13.04 -1.49 -12.17
CA ASP A 360 -14.07 -2.26 -12.87
C ASP A 360 -15.18 -1.33 -13.35
N SER A 361 -15.63 -1.48 -14.60
CA SER A 361 -16.69 -0.64 -15.18
C SER A 361 -18.03 -0.76 -14.45
N SER A 362 -18.28 -1.89 -13.78
CA SER A 362 -19.47 -2.06 -12.94
C SER A 362 -19.48 -1.14 -11.71
N ALA A 363 -18.30 -0.69 -11.27
CA ALA A 363 -18.16 0.24 -10.16
C ALA A 363 -18.55 1.69 -10.51
N ASN A 364 -18.63 2.02 -11.80
CA ASN A 364 -18.98 3.37 -12.28
C ASN A 364 -20.48 3.57 -12.49
N THR A 365 -21.30 2.55 -12.34
CA THR A 365 -22.75 2.63 -12.65
C THR A 365 -23.58 3.23 -11.55
N ASP A 366 -23.10 3.22 -10.31
CA ASP A 366 -23.84 3.74 -9.15
C ASP A 366 -23.15 4.98 -8.56
N LEU A 367 -23.06 6.04 -9.33
CA LEU A 367 -22.68 7.34 -8.77
C LEU A 367 -23.81 7.81 -7.83
N PRO A 368 -23.50 8.27 -6.59
CA PRO A 368 -24.52 8.73 -5.68
C PRO A 368 -25.20 9.98 -6.25
N GLU A 369 -26.49 10.16 -5.97
CA GLU A 369 -27.24 11.36 -6.35
C GLU A 369 -26.69 12.60 -5.63
N THR A 370 -26.11 12.41 -4.46
CA THR A 370 -25.57 13.50 -3.64
C THR A 370 -24.23 13.12 -3.02
N LEU A 371 -23.37 14.13 -2.87
CA LEU A 371 -22.10 14.04 -2.17
C LEU A 371 -22.10 14.98 -0.98
N THR A 372 -21.61 14.52 0.17
CA THR A 372 -21.40 15.39 1.32
C THR A 372 -19.91 15.76 1.44
N VAL A 373 -19.62 17.05 1.35
CA VAL A 373 -18.28 17.61 1.48
C VAL A 373 -18.18 18.35 2.79
N LYS A 374 -17.18 18.05 3.58
CA LYS A 374 -16.92 18.62 4.91
C LYS A 374 -15.61 19.41 4.89
N ILE A 375 -15.57 20.51 5.64
CA ILE A 375 -14.32 21.24 5.90
C ILE A 375 -13.54 20.47 6.98
N ALA A 376 -12.49 19.77 6.59
CA ALA A 376 -11.67 18.95 7.48
C ALA A 376 -10.66 19.77 8.26
N ALA A 377 -10.07 20.80 7.62
CA ALA A 377 -9.11 21.68 8.26
C ALA A 377 -9.24 23.12 7.73
N LYS A 378 -8.73 24.08 8.52
CA LYS A 378 -8.72 25.49 8.17
C LYS A 378 -7.43 26.13 8.68
N ASP A 379 -6.63 26.66 7.77
CA ASP A 379 -5.42 27.40 8.07
C ASP A 379 -5.59 28.87 7.70
N VAL A 380 -5.29 29.76 8.62
CA VAL A 380 -5.40 31.22 8.43
C VAL A 380 -4.02 31.84 8.51
N SER A 381 -3.60 32.48 7.43
CA SER A 381 -2.36 33.27 7.35
C SER A 381 -2.64 34.73 7.08
N ALA A 382 -1.61 35.57 7.13
CA ALA A 382 -1.73 36.98 6.77
C ALA A 382 -2.08 37.22 5.29
N ALA A 383 -1.87 36.23 4.42
CA ALA A 383 -2.09 36.34 2.98
C ALA A 383 -3.39 35.67 2.51
N ALA A 384 -3.76 34.55 3.08
CA ALA A 384 -4.90 33.74 2.64
C ALA A 384 -5.46 32.86 3.75
N THR A 385 -6.72 32.45 3.59
CA THR A 385 -7.34 31.35 4.33
C THR A 385 -7.35 30.12 3.43
N VAL A 386 -6.89 28.99 3.94
CA VAL A 386 -6.91 27.71 3.24
C VAL A 386 -7.91 26.78 3.92
N LEU A 387 -8.90 26.29 3.17
CA LEU A 387 -9.84 25.29 3.64
C LEU A 387 -9.48 23.95 3.00
N THR A 388 -9.31 22.91 3.83
CA THR A 388 -9.16 21.54 3.34
C THR A 388 -10.52 20.87 3.34
N LEU A 389 -10.93 20.36 2.19
CA LEU A 389 -12.22 19.70 1.98
C LEU A 389 -12.04 18.18 2.00
N GLU A 390 -12.98 17.49 2.61
CA GLU A 390 -13.05 16.03 2.66
C GLU A 390 -14.44 15.57 2.23
N VAL A 391 -14.51 14.54 1.38
CA VAL A 391 -15.77 13.90 0.99
C VAL A 391 -16.09 12.81 2.02
N THR A 392 -17.18 12.97 2.76
CA THR A 392 -17.51 12.11 3.92
C THR A 392 -18.42 10.92 3.60
N GLU A 393 -19.10 10.93 2.46
CA GLU A 393 -19.97 9.83 2.02
C GLU A 393 -19.54 9.33 0.65
N SER A 394 -18.74 8.29 0.64
CA SER A 394 -18.32 7.64 -0.61
C SER A 394 -18.24 6.13 -0.54
N ALA A 395 -18.91 5.50 0.41
CA ALA A 395 -18.87 4.05 0.60
C ALA A 395 -19.30 3.24 -0.65
N THR A 396 -20.03 3.88 -1.58
CA THR A 396 -20.48 3.30 -2.85
C THR A 396 -19.70 3.76 -4.06
N LEU A 397 -18.83 4.79 -3.89
CA LEU A 397 -18.01 5.28 -5.01
C LEU A 397 -16.87 4.29 -5.29
N ALA A 398 -16.66 4.02 -6.57
CA ALA A 398 -15.37 3.52 -7.04
C ALA A 398 -14.27 4.46 -6.51
N PRO A 399 -13.03 3.96 -6.31
CA PRO A 399 -11.89 4.80 -5.92
C PRO A 399 -11.57 5.75 -7.08
N SER A 400 -12.41 6.74 -7.25
CA SER A 400 -12.33 7.78 -8.25
C SER A 400 -12.12 9.09 -7.53
N ALA A 401 -11.16 9.87 -7.99
CA ALA A 401 -10.95 11.20 -7.46
C ALA A 401 -12.20 12.06 -7.69
N VAL A 402 -12.70 12.67 -6.63
CA VAL A 402 -13.63 13.78 -6.75
C VAL A 402 -12.80 14.99 -7.20
N ASN A 403 -13.00 15.43 -8.44
CA ASN A 403 -12.31 16.57 -8.99
C ASN A 403 -13.11 17.83 -8.70
N PHE A 404 -12.62 18.69 -7.81
CA PHE A 404 -13.21 19.99 -7.63
C PHE A 404 -12.89 20.90 -8.81
N VAL A 405 -13.90 21.60 -9.32
CA VAL A 405 -13.81 22.46 -10.50
C VAL A 405 -13.72 23.91 -10.05
N GLN A 406 -12.77 24.63 -10.61
CA GLN A 406 -12.67 26.08 -10.41
C GLN A 406 -13.69 26.81 -11.27
N THR A 407 -14.68 27.46 -10.65
CA THR A 407 -15.72 28.22 -11.36
C THR A 407 -15.21 29.60 -11.84
N SER A 408 -15.93 30.21 -12.79
CA SER A 408 -15.61 31.55 -13.27
C SER A 408 -15.64 32.62 -12.17
N ASP A 409 -16.55 32.46 -11.21
CA ASP A 409 -16.69 33.36 -10.06
C ASP A 409 -15.49 33.25 -9.12
N MET A 410 -15.03 32.03 -8.83
CA MET A 410 -13.80 31.83 -8.06
C MET A 410 -12.59 32.49 -8.75
N VAL A 411 -12.48 32.36 -10.08
CA VAL A 411 -11.39 32.98 -10.85
C VAL A 411 -11.44 34.51 -10.75
N SER A 412 -12.62 35.10 -10.84
CA SER A 412 -12.81 36.57 -10.77
C SER A 412 -12.45 37.11 -9.38
N ASP A 413 -12.69 36.33 -8.32
CA ASP A 413 -12.40 36.68 -6.94
C ASP A 413 -10.99 36.30 -6.49
N GLY A 414 -10.20 35.69 -7.37
CA GLY A 414 -8.85 35.23 -7.05
C GLY A 414 -8.82 34.05 -6.08
N ILE A 415 -9.95 33.35 -5.91
CA ILE A 415 -10.07 32.12 -5.12
C ILE A 415 -9.60 30.95 -5.98
N ALA A 416 -8.67 30.15 -5.48
CA ALA A 416 -8.17 28.98 -6.18
C ALA A 416 -8.61 27.70 -5.46
N ILE A 417 -9.07 26.70 -6.21
CA ILE A 417 -9.38 25.38 -5.71
C ILE A 417 -8.44 24.36 -6.33
N GLN A 418 -7.89 23.48 -5.49
CA GLN A 418 -7.11 22.35 -5.97
C GLN A 418 -8.03 21.17 -6.27
N LYS A 419 -7.65 20.36 -7.25
CA LYS A 419 -8.39 19.18 -7.73
C LYS A 419 -8.86 18.26 -6.60
N TYR A 420 -8.08 18.14 -5.53
CA TYR A 420 -8.34 17.24 -4.41
C TYR A 420 -8.66 17.96 -3.08
N GLY A 421 -9.31 19.11 -3.18
CA GLY A 421 -10.04 19.64 -2.05
C GLY A 421 -9.33 20.66 -1.17
N ALA A 422 -8.34 21.40 -1.64
CA ALA A 422 -7.84 22.58 -0.94
C ALA A 422 -8.34 23.87 -1.64
N VAL A 423 -9.02 24.73 -0.90
CA VAL A 423 -9.52 26.04 -1.37
C VAL A 423 -8.68 27.14 -0.76
N PHE A 424 -8.04 27.96 -1.60
CA PHE A 424 -7.22 29.10 -1.20
C PHE A 424 -8.02 30.39 -1.40
N ILE A 425 -8.31 31.09 -0.32
CA ILE A 425 -9.17 32.27 -0.29
C ILE A 425 -8.33 33.48 0.15
N PRO A 426 -8.15 34.51 -0.70
CA PRO A 426 -7.48 35.76 -0.31
C PRO A 426 -8.14 36.39 0.91
N VAL A 427 -7.38 37.03 1.78
CA VAL A 427 -7.90 37.66 3.00
C VAL A 427 -9.02 38.67 2.70
N ALA A 428 -8.93 39.39 1.59
CA ALA A 428 -9.94 40.34 1.15
C ALA A 428 -11.29 39.69 0.73
N LYS A 429 -11.29 38.37 0.52
CA LYS A 429 -12.42 37.59 -0.01
C LYS A 429 -12.95 36.53 0.96
N VAL A 430 -12.59 36.62 2.23
CA VAL A 430 -12.97 35.62 3.26
C VAL A 430 -14.50 35.54 3.46
N ALA A 431 -15.23 36.61 3.21
CA ALA A 431 -16.69 36.67 3.34
C ALA A 431 -17.45 36.31 2.06
N GLU A 432 -16.78 36.13 0.93
CA GLU A 432 -17.44 35.81 -0.34
C GLU A 432 -18.00 34.39 -0.32
N ASP A 433 -19.18 34.25 -0.95
CA ASP A 433 -19.85 32.97 -1.12
C ASP A 433 -19.16 32.09 -2.19
N ILE A 434 -18.80 30.88 -1.82
CA ILE A 434 -18.13 29.92 -2.69
C ILE A 434 -19.07 28.76 -2.91
N ILE A 435 -19.58 28.62 -4.12
CA ILE A 435 -20.34 27.45 -4.56
C ILE A 435 -19.37 26.38 -5.03
N LEU A 436 -19.32 25.27 -4.34
CA LEU A 436 -18.46 24.15 -4.72
C LEU A 436 -19.07 23.39 -5.89
N VAL A 437 -18.25 23.11 -6.88
CA VAL A 437 -18.58 22.25 -8.01
C VAL A 437 -17.56 21.13 -8.06
N ALA A 438 -18.02 19.90 -8.21
CA ALA A 438 -17.18 18.73 -8.34
C ALA A 438 -17.58 17.93 -9.58
N GLU A 439 -16.63 17.25 -10.17
CA GLU A 439 -16.84 16.36 -11.31
C GLU A 439 -16.32 14.96 -10.97
N ILE A 440 -17.16 13.95 -11.22
CA ILE A 440 -16.81 12.53 -11.05
C ILE A 440 -17.25 11.79 -12.30
N ASN A 441 -16.31 11.20 -13.01
CA ASN A 441 -16.57 10.41 -14.22
C ASN A 441 -17.45 11.14 -15.25
N GLY A 442 -17.27 12.44 -15.40
CA GLY A 442 -18.04 13.28 -16.36
C GLY A 442 -19.42 13.69 -15.86
N VAL A 443 -19.80 13.36 -14.62
CA VAL A 443 -21.02 13.87 -13.97
C VAL A 443 -20.67 15.05 -13.08
N THR A 444 -21.34 16.18 -13.30
CA THR A 444 -21.14 17.40 -12.52
C THR A 444 -22.05 17.39 -11.28
N TYR A 445 -21.48 17.75 -10.15
CA TYR A 445 -22.15 17.91 -8.86
C TYR A 445 -22.03 19.35 -8.39
N THR A 446 -23.14 19.99 -8.11
CA THR A 446 -23.15 21.39 -7.66
C THR A 446 -23.66 21.50 -6.23
N ALA A 447 -22.98 22.32 -5.40
CA ALA A 447 -23.38 22.53 -4.02
C ALA A 447 -24.69 23.32 -3.94
N GLY A 448 -25.65 22.83 -3.15
CA GLY A 448 -26.92 23.49 -2.88
C GLY A 448 -26.80 24.70 -1.92
N SER A 449 -25.66 24.86 -1.26
CA SER A 449 -25.36 25.99 -0.37
C SER A 449 -23.91 26.42 -0.50
N ALA A 450 -23.63 27.70 -0.24
CA ALA A 450 -22.28 28.25 -0.29
C ALA A 450 -21.48 27.95 0.99
N ILE A 451 -20.16 27.89 0.85
CA ILE A 451 -19.21 27.99 1.96
C ILE A 451 -18.48 29.34 1.84
N THR A 452 -17.90 29.82 2.93
CA THR A 452 -17.05 31.02 2.93
C THR A 452 -15.73 30.74 3.65
N GLY A 453 -14.73 31.57 3.47
CA GLY A 453 -13.50 31.51 4.27
C GLY A 453 -13.73 31.69 5.79
N ALA A 454 -14.90 32.23 6.19
CA ALA A 454 -15.30 32.32 7.59
C ALA A 454 -15.91 31.01 8.14
N SER A 455 -16.30 30.07 7.28
CA SER A 455 -16.90 28.79 7.69
C SER A 455 -16.01 28.01 8.69
N ASN A 456 -16.65 27.33 9.62
CA ASN A 456 -15.93 26.59 10.68
C ASN A 456 -15.51 25.19 10.19
N VAL A 457 -14.46 24.66 10.77
CA VAL A 457 -14.11 23.24 10.62
C VAL A 457 -15.28 22.38 11.08
N GLY A 458 -15.62 21.36 10.31
CA GLY A 458 -16.79 20.50 10.52
C GLY A 458 -18.07 20.97 9.81
N ALA A 459 -18.10 22.19 9.24
CA ALA A 459 -19.21 22.59 8.37
C ALA A 459 -19.23 21.68 7.12
N SER A 460 -20.40 21.27 6.68
CA SER A 460 -20.61 20.41 5.53
C SER A 460 -21.61 21.00 4.56
N VAL A 461 -21.41 20.73 3.27
CA VAL A 461 -22.33 21.07 2.19
C VAL A 461 -22.62 19.83 1.37
N THR A 462 -23.85 19.75 0.86
CA THR A 462 -24.27 18.65 -0.01
C THR A 462 -24.23 19.13 -1.45
N LEU A 463 -23.53 18.41 -2.30
CA LEU A 463 -23.50 18.59 -3.74
C LEU A 463 -24.46 17.59 -4.37
N THR A 464 -25.29 18.04 -5.30
CA THR A 464 -26.27 17.22 -6.00
C THR A 464 -25.84 17.05 -7.46
N ALA A 465 -25.98 15.83 -7.98
CA ALA A 465 -25.68 15.52 -9.36
C ALA A 465 -26.61 16.33 -10.28
N GLU A 466 -26.04 17.01 -11.27
CA GLU A 466 -26.85 17.63 -12.32
C GLU A 466 -27.42 16.51 -13.21
N PRO A 467 -28.75 16.56 -13.54
CA PRO A 467 -29.31 15.59 -14.47
C PRO A 467 -28.58 15.73 -15.81
N SER A 468 -28.06 14.62 -16.33
CA SER A 468 -27.49 14.60 -17.68
C SER A 468 -28.54 15.13 -18.67
N GLY A 469 -28.27 16.34 -19.18
CA GLY A 469 -29.19 16.97 -20.13
C GLY A 469 -29.31 16.08 -21.36
N GLU A 470 -30.50 15.51 -21.58
CA GLU A 470 -30.92 15.08 -22.88
C GLU A 470 -30.85 16.34 -23.79
N THR A 471 -29.89 16.36 -24.70
CA THR A 471 -29.92 17.28 -25.83
C THR A 471 -31.15 16.92 -26.63
N GLY A 472 -32.28 17.56 -26.29
CA GLY A 472 -33.46 17.54 -27.10
C GLY A 472 -33.13 18.14 -28.44
N GLU A 473 -32.94 17.33 -29.47
CA GLU A 473 -33.12 17.70 -30.82
C GLU A 473 -34.58 18.17 -31.00
N THR A 474 -34.80 19.48 -30.86
CA THR A 474 -36.00 20.09 -31.43
C THR A 474 -35.86 20.05 -32.92
N GLY A 475 -36.47 19.03 -33.53
CA GLY A 475 -36.71 19.03 -34.98
C GLY A 475 -37.62 20.20 -35.33
N GLU A 476 -37.09 21.13 -36.09
CA GLU A 476 -37.87 22.07 -36.88
C GLU A 476 -38.30 21.40 -38.19
N THR A 477 -39.61 21.35 -38.35
CA THR A 477 -40.32 21.02 -39.61
C THR A 477 -40.13 22.14 -40.64
#